data_73c7e0dfcb748e9b442925237d6306a4
#
_entry.id   73c7e0dfcb748e9b442925237d6306a4
#
_cell.length_a   1.000
_cell.length_b   1.000
_cell.length_c   1.000
_cell.angle_alpha   90.00
_cell.angle_beta   90.00
_cell.angle_gamma   90.00
#
_symmetry.space_group_name_H-M   'P 1'
#
loop_
_entity.id
_entity.type
_entity.pdbx_description
1 polymer ?
#
loop_
_entity_poly.entity_id
_entity_poly.type
_entity_poly.pdbx_seq_one_letter_code
_entity_poly.pdbx_strand_id
1 'polypeptide(L)'
;MLEDNLSSTEISDKLYGKQNKVALHALRKRLFQSIIDFTANTSMKEENSIDILLIKNILSARYFLKKGQLKVGYQILDKTIVTANEYQLFAILNEVYHTKIQYAHLNPDINLEKLIVDFKENQNKLILEDNLNIAYAKIRTSLANYRQNKSNIDIKKLIDLVLKEQDIAINDSLSFKSLYQIIQITNISSAQKFDYYNIEEFIIETYQVIQNHTSKDKQLNYHLEVLYLIANVLFRNKKFKESEHYLKLMLFYMNAEKKKYYNDFIQKYDLLHALNLNYTNKQVEAISLLEPYIDKKNTTIVAQLDFSLSLIVFYYQNQSLEKAQKIVSKFYHTDKWYIEKAGIVWTIKKNLIEILLQIDLGNIDLVDSRLKSFKRNYFSNLTEINQEKVITYLKLVEIYYKNPEVATTIAFKKSTNFI
;
A
#
# COMPACT_ATOMS: atom_id res chain seq x y z
N MET A 1 -10.47 -12.47 -27.48
CA MET A 1 -9.42 -11.91 -28.38
C MET A 1 -8.11 -11.55 -27.67
N LEU A 2 -7.86 -12.03 -26.46
CA LEU A 2 -6.61 -11.77 -25.70
C LEU A 2 -5.75 -13.04 -25.51
N GLU A 3 -6.07 -14.15 -26.15
CA GLU A 3 -5.43 -15.45 -25.92
C GLU A 3 -4.51 -15.96 -27.03
N ASP A 4 -4.51 -15.32 -28.21
CA ASP A 4 -3.63 -15.73 -29.29
C ASP A 4 -2.32 -14.93 -29.24
N ASN A 5 -1.25 -15.55 -28.76
CA ASN A 5 0.13 -15.04 -28.88
C ASN A 5 0.59 -15.06 -30.34
N LEU A 6 -0.04 -14.22 -31.19
CA LEU A 6 0.31 -14.11 -32.60
C LEU A 6 1.66 -13.45 -32.77
N SER A 7 2.53 -14.03 -33.60
CA SER A 7 3.80 -13.42 -33.99
C SER A 7 3.58 -12.17 -34.84
N SER A 8 4.59 -11.31 -34.90
CA SER A 8 4.54 -10.08 -35.71
C SER A 8 4.30 -10.37 -37.20
N THR A 9 4.71 -11.52 -37.69
CA THR A 9 4.50 -11.98 -39.06
C THR A 9 3.05 -12.38 -39.32
N GLU A 10 2.46 -13.13 -38.40
CA GLU A 10 1.04 -13.54 -38.47
C GLU A 10 0.08 -12.35 -38.37
N ILE A 11 0.41 -11.37 -37.51
CA ILE A 11 -0.37 -10.13 -37.42
C ILE A 11 -0.28 -9.36 -38.75
N SER A 12 0.92 -9.29 -39.36
CA SER A 12 1.09 -8.61 -40.64
C SER A 12 0.33 -9.27 -41.76
N ASP A 13 0.36 -10.59 -41.84
CA ASP A 13 -0.40 -11.36 -42.85
C ASP A 13 -1.91 -11.22 -42.67
N LYS A 14 -2.43 -11.26 -41.44
CA LYS A 14 -3.86 -11.05 -41.17
C LYS A 14 -4.35 -9.65 -41.52
N LEU A 15 -3.51 -8.61 -41.32
CA LEU A 15 -3.91 -7.22 -41.58
C LEU A 15 -3.73 -6.77 -43.02
N TYR A 16 -2.72 -7.29 -43.70
CA TYR A 16 -2.32 -6.79 -45.05
C TYR A 16 -2.35 -7.83 -46.12
N GLY A 17 -2.74 -9.09 -45.84
CA GLY A 17 -2.70 -10.20 -46.79
C GLY A 17 -1.30 -10.60 -47.25
N LYS A 18 -0.27 -10.02 -46.70
CA LYS A 18 1.16 -10.30 -46.96
C LYS A 18 2.05 -9.73 -45.83
N GLN A 19 3.26 -10.24 -45.74
CA GLN A 19 4.23 -9.73 -44.79
C GLN A 19 4.70 -8.30 -45.17
N ASN A 20 4.23 -7.30 -44.43
CA ASN A 20 4.62 -5.90 -44.59
C ASN A 20 5.10 -5.32 -43.26
N LYS A 21 6.37 -5.53 -42.96
CA LYS A 21 7.00 -5.07 -41.70
C LYS A 21 6.94 -3.54 -41.53
N VAL A 22 7.08 -2.78 -42.63
CA VAL A 22 7.06 -1.31 -42.61
C VAL A 22 5.68 -0.79 -42.24
N ALA A 23 4.63 -1.30 -42.89
CA ALA A 23 3.25 -0.91 -42.61
C ALA A 23 2.84 -1.31 -41.19
N LEU A 24 3.23 -2.51 -40.71
CA LEU A 24 2.96 -2.95 -39.35
C LEU A 24 3.67 -2.07 -38.31
N HIS A 25 4.92 -1.67 -38.55
CA HIS A 25 5.63 -0.76 -37.66
C HIS A 25 4.97 0.63 -37.60
N ALA A 26 4.57 1.17 -38.75
CA ALA A 26 3.87 2.45 -38.83
C ALA A 26 2.50 2.40 -38.14
N LEU A 27 1.77 1.28 -38.25
CA LEU A 27 0.50 1.07 -37.54
C LEU A 27 0.70 0.98 -36.03
N ARG A 28 1.70 0.21 -35.57
CA ARG A 28 2.03 0.12 -34.13
C ARG A 28 2.40 1.49 -33.56
N LYS A 29 3.22 2.28 -34.26
CA LYS A 29 3.58 3.63 -33.81
C LYS A 29 2.36 4.53 -33.68
N ARG A 30 1.45 4.52 -34.68
CA ARG A 30 0.19 5.31 -34.64
C ARG A 30 -0.74 4.85 -33.53
N LEU A 31 -0.92 3.52 -33.35
CA LEU A 31 -1.72 2.96 -32.26
C LEU A 31 -1.18 3.34 -30.90
N PHE A 32 0.15 3.22 -30.70
CA PHE A 32 0.81 3.62 -29.47
C PHE A 32 0.59 5.11 -29.15
N GLN A 33 0.77 5.99 -30.14
CA GLN A 33 0.48 7.41 -29.97
C GLN A 33 -0.98 7.68 -29.63
N SER A 34 -1.91 7.02 -30.33
CA SER A 34 -3.35 7.16 -30.04
C SER A 34 -3.73 6.66 -28.65
N ILE A 35 -3.10 5.62 -28.15
CA ILE A 35 -3.28 5.12 -26.77
C ILE A 35 -2.77 6.16 -25.77
N ILE A 36 -1.58 6.74 -25.99
CA ILE A 36 -1.04 7.80 -25.13
C ILE A 36 -1.99 9.01 -25.11
N ASP A 37 -2.41 9.48 -26.28
CA ASP A 37 -3.29 10.65 -26.39
C ASP A 37 -4.65 10.38 -25.73
N PHE A 38 -5.22 9.20 -25.93
CA PHE A 38 -6.46 8.77 -25.27
C PHE A 38 -6.30 8.72 -23.75
N THR A 39 -5.26 8.03 -23.26
CA THR A 39 -5.02 7.89 -21.82
C THR A 39 -4.77 9.25 -21.17
N ALA A 40 -3.93 10.10 -21.78
CA ALA A 40 -3.67 11.42 -21.27
C ALA A 40 -4.94 12.29 -21.22
N ASN A 41 -5.76 12.28 -22.30
CA ASN A 41 -7.01 13.02 -22.34
C ASN A 41 -8.05 12.50 -21.34
N THR A 42 -8.13 11.18 -21.14
CA THR A 42 -9.03 10.56 -20.17
C THR A 42 -8.59 10.91 -18.74
N SER A 43 -7.33 10.69 -18.41
CA SER A 43 -6.78 11.09 -17.10
C SER A 43 -6.96 12.58 -16.82
N MET A 44 -6.74 13.45 -17.82
CA MET A 44 -6.97 14.89 -17.67
C MET A 44 -8.43 15.27 -17.44
N LYS A 45 -9.39 14.46 -17.90
CA LYS A 45 -10.83 14.75 -17.73
C LYS A 45 -11.39 14.12 -16.44
N GLU A 46 -10.99 12.93 -16.11
CA GLU A 46 -11.58 12.11 -15.04
C GLU A 46 -10.86 12.30 -13.70
N GLU A 47 -9.57 12.64 -13.73
CA GLU A 47 -8.77 12.79 -12.53
C GLU A 47 -8.92 14.22 -11.96
N ASN A 48 -9.57 14.30 -10.79
CA ASN A 48 -9.70 15.52 -10.00
C ASN A 48 -8.50 15.75 -9.07
N SER A 49 -7.35 15.15 -9.36
CA SER A 49 -6.14 15.38 -8.56
C SER A 49 -5.65 16.82 -8.73
N ILE A 50 -5.14 17.39 -7.64
CA ILE A 50 -4.62 18.76 -7.63
C ILE A 50 -3.44 18.89 -8.58
N ASP A 51 -2.62 17.83 -8.71
CA ASP A 51 -1.45 17.79 -9.56
C ASP A 51 -1.82 18.00 -11.04
N ILE A 52 -2.82 17.30 -11.53
CA ILE A 52 -3.32 17.42 -12.91
C ILE A 52 -3.93 18.80 -13.15
N LEU A 53 -4.66 19.34 -12.18
CA LEU A 53 -5.19 20.71 -12.27
C LEU A 53 -4.06 21.74 -12.45
N LEU A 54 -3.00 21.63 -11.66
CA LEU A 54 -1.88 22.57 -11.71
C LEU A 54 -1.06 22.41 -12.99
N ILE A 55 -0.90 21.20 -13.52
CA ILE A 55 -0.27 20.96 -14.82
C ILE A 55 -1.09 21.64 -15.94
N LYS A 56 -2.42 21.51 -15.93
CA LYS A 56 -3.31 22.23 -16.88
C LYS A 56 -3.13 23.75 -16.79
N ASN A 57 -3.02 24.28 -15.57
CA ASN A 57 -2.78 25.71 -15.37
C ASN A 57 -1.45 26.16 -15.97
N ILE A 58 -0.37 25.40 -15.78
CA ILE A 58 0.94 25.72 -16.37
C ILE A 58 0.86 25.73 -17.91
N LEU A 59 0.24 24.73 -18.51
CA LEU A 59 0.07 24.65 -19.97
C LEU A 59 -0.74 25.83 -20.49
N SER A 60 -1.83 26.18 -19.81
CA SER A 60 -2.66 27.35 -20.16
C SER A 60 -1.89 28.67 -20.03
N ALA A 61 -1.14 28.82 -18.93
CA ALA A 61 -0.31 30.01 -18.72
C ALA A 61 0.73 30.19 -19.83
N ARG A 62 1.44 29.12 -20.19
CA ARG A 62 2.43 29.12 -21.29
C ARG A 62 1.80 29.48 -22.62
N TYR A 63 0.57 29.02 -22.89
CA TYR A 63 -0.16 29.42 -24.10
C TYR A 63 -0.45 30.92 -24.13
N PHE A 64 -0.98 31.49 -23.03
CA PHE A 64 -1.28 32.93 -22.95
C PHE A 64 -0.01 33.78 -23.02
N LEU A 65 1.05 33.41 -22.34
CA LEU A 65 2.33 34.13 -22.40
C LEU A 65 2.90 34.13 -23.82
N LYS A 66 2.86 32.98 -24.53
CA LYS A 66 3.29 32.88 -25.93
C LYS A 66 2.47 33.78 -26.87
N LYS A 67 1.21 34.03 -26.56
CA LYS A 67 0.31 34.92 -27.31
C LYS A 67 0.43 36.41 -26.88
N GLY A 68 1.38 36.77 -26.03
CA GLY A 68 1.57 38.13 -25.53
C GLY A 68 0.57 38.57 -24.46
N GLN A 69 -0.31 37.68 -24.00
CA GLN A 69 -1.29 37.96 -22.94
C GLN A 69 -0.65 37.79 -21.56
N LEU A 70 0.34 38.61 -21.23
CA LEU A 70 1.19 38.50 -20.06
C LEU A 70 0.39 38.50 -18.76
N LYS A 71 -0.51 39.48 -18.59
CA LYS A 71 -1.31 39.61 -17.37
C LYS A 71 -2.08 38.34 -17.02
N VAL A 72 -2.72 37.71 -18.00
CA VAL A 72 -3.48 36.47 -17.80
C VAL A 72 -2.56 35.33 -17.47
N GLY A 73 -1.46 35.15 -18.22
CA GLY A 73 -0.49 34.10 -17.97
C GLY A 73 0.10 34.18 -16.57
N TYR A 74 0.52 35.36 -16.12
CA TYR A 74 1.06 35.55 -14.76
C TYR A 74 0.02 35.33 -13.66
N GLN A 75 -1.21 35.79 -13.82
CA GLN A 75 -2.29 35.55 -12.87
C GLN A 75 -2.54 34.01 -12.64
N ILE A 76 -2.48 33.24 -13.73
CA ILE A 76 -2.61 31.78 -13.64
C ILE A 76 -1.41 31.19 -12.88
N LEU A 77 -0.18 31.62 -13.19
CA LEU A 77 1.03 31.14 -12.52
C LEU A 77 1.03 31.47 -11.02
N ASP A 78 0.62 32.72 -10.66
CA ASP A 78 0.56 33.14 -9.26
C ASP A 78 -0.43 32.31 -8.44
N LYS A 79 -1.63 32.04 -8.97
CA LYS A 79 -2.59 31.14 -8.34
C LYS A 79 -2.04 29.71 -8.22
N THR A 80 -1.32 29.27 -9.24
CA THR A 80 -0.70 27.94 -9.25
C THR A 80 0.38 27.84 -8.16
N ILE A 81 1.21 28.89 -7.94
CA ILE A 81 2.20 28.93 -6.86
C ILE A 81 1.53 28.77 -5.48
N VAL A 82 0.44 29.52 -5.23
CA VAL A 82 -0.26 29.46 -3.94
C VAL A 82 -0.72 28.03 -3.66
N THR A 83 -1.43 27.44 -4.61
CA THR A 83 -1.95 26.07 -4.44
C THR A 83 -0.82 25.04 -4.36
N ALA A 84 0.21 25.13 -5.22
CA ALA A 84 1.32 24.19 -5.21
C ALA A 84 2.14 24.25 -3.91
N ASN A 85 2.28 25.45 -3.31
CA ASN A 85 2.90 25.60 -1.98
C ASN A 85 2.05 24.98 -0.87
N GLU A 86 0.72 25.18 -0.88
CA GLU A 86 -0.18 24.57 0.10
C GLU A 86 -0.08 23.03 0.11
N TYR A 87 0.10 22.43 -1.08
CA TYR A 87 0.22 20.98 -1.24
C TYR A 87 1.66 20.48 -1.31
N GLN A 88 2.66 21.37 -1.15
CA GLN A 88 4.09 21.04 -1.19
C GLN A 88 4.52 20.28 -2.46
N LEU A 89 4.03 20.72 -3.62
CA LEU A 89 4.31 20.12 -4.91
C LEU A 89 5.54 20.80 -5.55
N PHE A 90 6.72 20.52 -5.01
CA PHE A 90 7.96 21.23 -5.36
C PHE A 90 8.35 21.07 -6.83
N ALA A 91 8.09 19.93 -7.47
CA ALA A 91 8.33 19.74 -8.89
C ALA A 91 7.45 20.65 -9.74
N ILE A 92 6.17 20.80 -9.39
CA ILE A 92 5.24 21.72 -10.09
C ILE A 92 5.66 23.19 -9.87
N LEU A 93 6.02 23.53 -8.63
CA LEU A 93 6.56 24.87 -8.32
C LEU A 93 7.80 25.18 -9.15
N ASN A 94 8.69 24.21 -9.32
CA ASN A 94 9.89 24.37 -10.15
C ASN A 94 9.53 24.75 -11.60
N GLU A 95 8.54 24.08 -12.20
CA GLU A 95 8.05 24.38 -13.55
C GLU A 95 7.38 25.75 -13.65
N VAL A 96 6.65 26.16 -12.60
CA VAL A 96 6.05 27.50 -12.53
C VAL A 96 7.12 28.58 -12.47
N TYR A 97 8.10 28.45 -11.59
CA TYR A 97 9.21 29.38 -11.46
C TYR A 97 10.04 29.46 -12.75
N HIS A 98 10.36 28.32 -13.37
CA HIS A 98 11.00 28.29 -14.69
C HIS A 98 10.24 29.09 -15.72
N THR A 99 8.92 28.91 -15.80
CA THR A 99 8.08 29.62 -16.75
C THR A 99 8.09 31.13 -16.46
N LYS A 100 7.97 31.54 -15.18
CA LYS A 100 8.02 32.96 -14.80
C LYS A 100 9.37 33.60 -15.12
N ILE A 101 10.49 32.93 -14.83
CA ILE A 101 11.84 33.44 -15.15
C ILE A 101 12.02 33.59 -16.66
N GLN A 102 11.59 32.60 -17.46
CA GLN A 102 11.70 32.64 -18.91
C GLN A 102 11.03 33.86 -19.53
N TYR A 103 9.90 34.29 -18.99
CA TYR A 103 9.13 35.45 -19.51
C TYR A 103 9.34 36.72 -18.69
N ALA A 104 10.21 36.75 -17.68
CA ALA A 104 10.42 37.91 -16.80
C ALA A 104 10.80 39.19 -17.55
N HIS A 105 11.61 39.06 -18.60
CA HIS A 105 12.05 40.18 -19.43
C HIS A 105 10.89 40.93 -20.13
N LEU A 106 9.72 40.30 -20.24
CA LEU A 106 8.53 40.91 -20.86
C LEU A 106 7.61 41.60 -19.84
N ASN A 107 7.85 41.45 -18.55
CA ASN A 107 7.00 41.99 -17.49
C ASN A 107 7.84 42.81 -16.49
N PRO A 108 7.83 44.15 -16.64
CA PRO A 108 8.63 45.07 -15.80
C PRO A 108 8.20 45.09 -14.33
N ASP A 109 7.01 44.59 -14.00
CA ASP A 109 6.50 44.55 -12.61
C ASP A 109 7.10 43.42 -11.81
N ILE A 110 7.86 42.49 -12.42
CA ILE A 110 8.46 41.36 -11.74
C ILE A 110 9.78 41.74 -11.07
N ASN A 111 9.86 41.51 -9.78
CA ASN A 111 11.14 41.49 -9.08
C ASN A 111 11.89 40.21 -9.39
N LEU A 112 12.80 40.24 -10.37
CA LEU A 112 13.55 39.07 -10.83
C LEU A 112 14.44 38.51 -9.74
N GLU A 113 15.08 39.35 -8.92
CA GLU A 113 15.97 38.88 -7.85
C GLU A 113 15.21 38.08 -6.80
N LYS A 114 14.04 38.58 -6.37
CA LYS A 114 13.16 37.81 -5.47
C LYS A 114 12.71 36.49 -6.06
N LEU A 115 12.32 36.52 -7.36
CA LEU A 115 11.88 35.32 -8.06
C LEU A 115 12.99 34.23 -8.12
N ILE A 116 14.26 34.67 -8.31
CA ILE A 116 15.42 33.78 -8.31
C ILE A 116 15.65 33.19 -6.91
N VAL A 117 15.50 33.97 -5.84
CA VAL A 117 15.60 33.47 -4.47
C VAL A 117 14.54 32.40 -4.20
N ASP A 118 13.28 32.71 -4.47
CA ASP A 118 12.16 31.77 -4.27
C ASP A 118 12.36 30.47 -5.08
N PHE A 119 12.86 30.60 -6.32
CA PHE A 119 13.19 29.45 -7.15
C PHE A 119 14.29 28.57 -6.54
N LYS A 120 15.39 29.16 -6.06
CA LYS A 120 16.50 28.43 -5.45
C LYS A 120 16.08 27.73 -4.14
N GLU A 121 15.26 28.39 -3.33
CA GLU A 121 14.69 27.76 -2.12
C GLU A 121 13.84 26.55 -2.47
N ASN A 122 13.00 26.68 -3.52
CA ASN A 122 12.22 25.54 -4.00
C ASN A 122 13.09 24.41 -4.56
N GLN A 123 14.16 24.72 -5.28
CA GLN A 123 15.11 23.73 -5.77
C GLN A 123 15.73 22.91 -4.63
N ASN A 124 16.12 23.55 -3.52
CA ASN A 124 16.66 22.84 -2.37
C ASN A 124 15.65 21.85 -1.79
N LYS A 125 14.38 22.23 -1.71
CA LYS A 125 13.29 21.32 -1.26
C LYS A 125 13.06 20.18 -2.24
N LEU A 126 13.11 20.45 -3.55
CA LEU A 126 12.97 19.45 -4.59
C LEU A 126 14.14 18.43 -4.57
N ILE A 127 15.39 18.90 -4.42
CA ILE A 127 16.56 18.04 -4.29
C ILE A 127 16.43 17.12 -3.08
N LEU A 128 15.95 17.64 -1.95
CA LEU A 128 15.71 16.83 -0.76
C LEU A 128 14.65 15.74 -1.01
N GLU A 129 13.56 16.06 -1.73
CA GLU A 129 12.55 15.08 -2.12
C GLU A 129 13.11 14.02 -3.09
N ASP A 130 13.96 14.41 -4.03
CA ASP A 130 14.63 13.50 -4.95
C ASP A 130 15.61 12.56 -4.23
N ASN A 131 16.40 13.09 -3.28
CA ASN A 131 17.28 12.28 -2.44
C ASN A 131 16.50 11.23 -1.63
N LEU A 132 15.32 11.60 -1.12
CA LEU A 132 14.40 10.65 -0.48
C LEU A 132 13.88 9.58 -1.41
N ASN A 133 13.53 9.93 -2.65
CA ASN A 133 13.13 8.96 -3.66
C ASN A 133 14.26 7.98 -3.99
N ILE A 134 15.51 8.46 -4.05
CA ILE A 134 16.71 7.62 -4.21
C ILE A 134 16.89 6.70 -3.00
N ALA A 135 16.79 7.23 -1.78
CA ALA A 135 16.86 6.44 -0.56
C ALA A 135 15.78 5.34 -0.55
N TYR A 136 14.56 5.69 -0.94
CA TYR A 136 13.45 4.76 -1.09
C TYR A 136 13.77 3.62 -2.07
N ALA A 137 14.28 3.96 -3.24
CA ALA A 137 14.66 2.96 -4.25
C ALA A 137 15.78 2.04 -3.75
N LYS A 138 16.82 2.58 -3.09
CA LYS A 138 17.93 1.81 -2.51
C LYS A 138 17.43 0.81 -1.45
N ILE A 139 16.58 1.25 -0.52
CA ILE A 139 16.04 0.39 0.53
C ILE A 139 15.19 -0.73 -0.10
N ARG A 140 14.28 -0.40 -1.02
CA ARG A 140 13.46 -1.41 -1.71
C ARG A 140 14.27 -2.44 -2.48
N THR A 141 15.32 -2.00 -3.18
CA THR A 141 16.22 -2.89 -3.91
C THR A 141 16.99 -3.81 -2.95
N SER A 142 17.51 -3.27 -1.85
CA SER A 142 18.18 -4.05 -0.81
C SER A 142 17.26 -5.09 -0.20
N LEU A 143 16.00 -4.75 0.05
CA LEU A 143 14.99 -5.68 0.57
C LEU A 143 14.58 -6.76 -0.44
N ALA A 144 14.53 -6.42 -1.74
CA ALA A 144 14.28 -7.40 -2.81
C ALA A 144 15.45 -8.40 -2.92
N ASN A 145 16.69 -7.92 -2.89
CA ASN A 145 17.91 -8.75 -2.90
C ASN A 145 18.01 -9.63 -1.65
N TYR A 146 17.58 -9.12 -0.49
CA TYR A 146 17.49 -9.89 0.74
C TYR A 146 16.60 -11.12 0.59
N ARG A 147 15.45 -11.00 -0.07
CA ARG A 147 14.56 -12.13 -0.36
C ARG A 147 15.25 -13.23 -1.16
N GLN A 148 16.17 -12.84 -2.07
CA GLN A 148 16.90 -13.79 -2.91
C GLN A 148 18.09 -14.44 -2.19
N ASN A 149 18.80 -13.70 -1.34
CA ASN A 149 20.13 -14.11 -0.81
C ASN A 149 20.11 -14.57 0.65
N LYS A 150 18.94 -14.60 1.34
CA LYS A 150 18.76 -15.11 2.73
C LYS A 150 19.72 -14.50 3.77
N SER A 151 20.22 -13.29 3.56
CA SER A 151 21.12 -12.60 4.51
C SER A 151 20.34 -11.94 5.66
N ASN A 152 20.91 -11.88 6.86
CA ASN A 152 20.25 -11.26 8.01
C ASN A 152 20.53 -9.75 7.99
N ILE A 153 19.58 -8.90 7.59
CA ILE A 153 19.73 -7.43 7.59
C ILE A 153 18.93 -6.85 8.75
N ASP A 154 19.57 -6.02 9.56
CA ASP A 154 18.91 -5.13 10.49
C ASP A 154 18.30 -3.96 9.70
N ILE A 155 16.96 -3.92 9.66
CA ILE A 155 16.21 -2.97 8.84
C ILE A 155 16.40 -1.53 9.35
N LYS A 156 16.43 -1.33 10.67
CA LYS A 156 16.66 0.00 11.27
C LYS A 156 18.03 0.53 10.82
N LYS A 157 19.08 -0.29 10.98
CA LYS A 157 20.43 0.09 10.53
C LYS A 157 20.51 0.36 9.02
N LEU A 158 19.79 -0.42 8.20
CA LEU A 158 19.74 -0.16 6.76
C LEU A 158 19.10 1.20 6.45
N ILE A 159 17.97 1.51 7.09
CA ILE A 159 17.28 2.80 6.92
C ILE A 159 18.20 3.93 7.36
N ASP A 160 18.75 3.86 8.57
CA ASP A 160 19.64 4.89 9.13
C ASP A 160 20.87 5.13 8.23
N LEU A 161 21.46 4.03 7.71
CA LEU A 161 22.62 4.12 6.82
C LEU A 161 22.26 4.82 5.50
N VAL A 162 21.14 4.44 4.89
CA VAL A 162 20.73 5.02 3.60
C VAL A 162 20.30 6.47 3.76
N LEU A 163 19.59 6.83 4.82
CA LEU A 163 19.24 8.23 5.11
C LEU A 163 20.49 9.08 5.33
N LYS A 164 21.49 8.55 6.06
CA LYS A 164 22.77 9.21 6.26
C LYS A 164 23.58 9.37 4.97
N GLU A 165 23.61 8.35 4.11
CA GLU A 165 24.27 8.44 2.79
C GLU A 165 23.69 9.53 1.89
N GLN A 166 22.40 9.82 2.03
CA GLN A 166 21.71 10.86 1.26
C GLN A 166 21.61 12.19 2.00
N ASP A 167 22.27 12.31 3.17
CA ASP A 167 22.26 13.52 4.04
C ASP A 167 20.84 13.97 4.42
N ILE A 168 19.98 13.00 4.76
CA ILE A 168 18.57 13.23 5.08
C ILE A 168 18.38 13.16 6.60
N ALA A 169 17.94 14.27 7.21
CA ALA A 169 17.44 14.31 8.58
C ALA A 169 15.91 14.30 8.60
N ILE A 170 15.31 13.52 9.50
CA ILE A 170 13.86 13.50 9.70
C ILE A 170 13.47 14.69 10.56
N ASN A 171 12.95 15.73 9.93
CA ASN A 171 12.52 16.97 10.59
C ASN A 171 11.43 17.68 9.77
N ASP A 172 10.99 18.84 10.21
CA ASP A 172 9.92 19.65 9.63
C ASP A 172 10.25 20.19 8.22
N SER A 173 11.51 20.10 7.78
CA SER A 173 11.92 20.53 6.43
C SER A 173 11.50 19.55 5.34
N LEU A 174 11.21 18.28 5.71
CA LEU A 174 10.68 17.28 4.80
C LEU A 174 9.24 17.58 4.42
N SER A 175 8.86 17.27 3.18
CA SER A 175 7.45 17.33 2.79
C SER A 175 6.65 16.26 3.54
N PHE A 176 5.35 16.51 3.69
CA PHE A 176 4.45 15.51 4.28
C PHE A 176 4.49 14.17 3.53
N LYS A 177 4.52 14.23 2.20
CA LYS A 177 4.66 13.06 1.33
C LYS A 177 5.96 12.29 1.62
N SER A 178 7.05 13.00 1.85
CA SER A 178 8.35 12.41 2.18
C SER A 178 8.34 11.67 3.52
N LEU A 179 7.74 12.27 4.55
CA LEU A 179 7.55 11.64 5.87
C LEU A 179 6.66 10.39 5.76
N TYR A 180 5.58 10.46 4.99
CA TYR A 180 4.74 9.30 4.67
C TYR A 180 5.54 8.18 3.98
N GLN A 181 6.37 8.52 2.98
CA GLN A 181 7.20 7.53 2.28
C GLN A 181 8.16 6.81 3.22
N ILE A 182 8.79 7.52 4.17
CA ILE A 182 9.68 6.94 5.18
C ILE A 182 8.91 5.92 6.04
N ILE A 183 7.73 6.29 6.56
CA ILE A 183 6.89 5.38 7.34
C ILE A 183 6.46 4.17 6.51
N GLN A 184 6.08 4.38 5.26
CA GLN A 184 5.66 3.30 4.36
C GLN A 184 6.78 2.29 4.10
N ILE A 185 8.00 2.75 3.83
CA ILE A 185 9.16 1.87 3.63
C ILE A 185 9.41 1.03 4.88
N THR A 186 9.43 1.68 6.03
CA THR A 186 9.68 1.04 7.32
C THR A 186 8.64 -0.05 7.57
N ASN A 187 7.36 0.24 7.33
CA ASN A 187 6.28 -0.73 7.49
C ASN A 187 6.39 -1.92 6.51
N ILE A 188 6.67 -1.66 5.22
CA ILE A 188 6.86 -2.73 4.22
C ILE A 188 8.02 -3.66 4.61
N SER A 189 9.11 -3.08 5.10
CA SER A 189 10.29 -3.80 5.52
C SER A 189 10.01 -4.74 6.70
N SER A 190 9.24 -4.28 7.66
CA SER A 190 8.87 -5.05 8.84
C SER A 190 7.84 -6.12 8.55
N ALA A 191 6.92 -5.88 7.63
CA ALA A 191 5.98 -6.88 7.18
C ALA A 191 6.66 -8.11 6.57
N GLN A 192 7.85 -7.95 5.99
CA GLN A 192 8.63 -9.04 5.41
C GLN A 192 9.26 -9.95 6.46
N LYS A 193 9.65 -9.39 7.60
CA LYS A 193 10.28 -10.12 8.73
C LYS A 193 9.30 -10.49 9.83
N PHE A 194 8.04 -10.04 9.74
CA PHE A 194 7.06 -10.10 10.83
C PHE A 194 7.54 -9.45 12.13
N ASP A 195 8.47 -8.49 12.01
CA ASP A 195 9.08 -7.77 13.13
C ASP A 195 8.56 -6.33 13.15
N TYR A 196 7.49 -6.14 13.90
CA TYR A 196 6.86 -4.83 14.05
C TYR A 196 7.31 -4.10 15.32
N TYR A 197 7.98 -4.79 16.26
CA TYR A 197 8.45 -4.19 17.49
C TYR A 197 9.56 -3.17 17.26
N ASN A 198 10.54 -3.53 16.44
CA ASN A 198 11.71 -2.69 16.19
C ASN A 198 11.41 -1.40 15.40
N ILE A 199 10.22 -1.29 14.81
CA ILE A 199 9.84 -0.10 14.03
C ILE A 199 8.78 0.76 14.70
N GLU A 200 8.13 0.27 15.74
CA GLU A 200 7.05 0.99 16.42
C GLU A 200 7.49 2.36 16.93
N GLU A 201 8.59 2.40 17.69
CA GLU A 201 9.15 3.63 18.23
C GLU A 201 9.46 4.63 17.12
N PHE A 202 10.17 4.18 16.08
CA PHE A 202 10.55 5.00 14.94
C PHE A 202 9.32 5.59 14.21
N ILE A 203 8.27 4.80 13.99
CA ILE A 203 7.05 5.26 13.31
C ILE A 203 6.31 6.30 14.18
N ILE A 204 6.25 6.09 15.49
CA ILE A 204 5.59 7.01 16.41
C ILE A 204 6.37 8.33 16.51
N GLU A 205 7.68 8.29 16.62
CA GLU A 205 8.53 9.49 16.61
C GLU A 205 8.38 10.29 15.31
N THR A 206 8.43 9.59 14.15
CA THR A 206 8.20 10.24 12.85
C THR A 206 6.79 10.85 12.77
N TYR A 207 5.79 10.21 13.36
CA TYR A 207 4.43 10.76 13.40
C TYR A 207 4.31 12.01 14.28
N GLN A 208 5.12 12.17 15.32
CA GLN A 208 5.15 13.41 16.11
C GLN A 208 5.57 14.62 15.26
N VAL A 209 6.53 14.43 14.34
CA VAL A 209 6.89 15.45 13.34
C VAL A 209 5.70 15.77 12.45
N ILE A 210 5.00 14.73 11.95
CA ILE A 210 3.81 14.87 11.09
C ILE A 210 2.67 15.61 11.79
N GLN A 211 2.42 15.35 13.06
CA GLN A 211 1.34 16.01 13.81
C GLN A 211 1.48 17.53 13.85
N ASN A 212 2.71 18.02 13.92
CA ASN A 212 3.02 19.44 13.97
C ASN A 212 3.17 20.09 12.59
N HIS A 213 3.09 19.28 11.53
CA HIS A 213 3.32 19.76 10.17
C HIS A 213 2.15 20.63 9.65
N THR A 214 2.48 21.80 9.09
CA THR A 214 1.48 22.80 8.63
C THR A 214 0.59 22.31 7.49
N SER A 215 1.08 21.39 6.67
CA SER A 215 0.35 20.83 5.52
C SER A 215 -0.48 19.59 5.82
N LYS A 216 -0.57 19.19 7.09
CA LYS A 216 -1.28 17.96 7.53
C LYS A 216 -2.71 17.88 6.99
N ASP A 217 -3.46 18.96 7.10
CA ASP A 217 -4.86 19.01 6.69
C ASP A 217 -5.03 19.06 5.16
N LYS A 218 -4.05 19.63 4.45
CA LYS A 218 -4.06 19.69 2.97
C LYS A 218 -3.68 18.36 2.32
N GLN A 219 -2.88 17.55 3.00
CA GLN A 219 -2.44 16.24 2.53
C GLN A 219 -3.15 15.09 3.26
N LEU A 220 -4.46 15.25 3.45
CA LEU A 220 -5.30 14.35 4.24
C LEU A 220 -5.20 12.89 3.79
N ASN A 221 -5.06 12.61 2.48
CA ASN A 221 -4.90 11.25 1.98
C ASN A 221 -3.67 10.54 2.59
N TYR A 222 -2.52 11.20 2.59
CA TYR A 222 -1.30 10.65 3.19
C TYR A 222 -1.41 10.56 4.71
N HIS A 223 -2.07 11.52 5.34
CA HIS A 223 -2.30 11.48 6.79
C HIS A 223 -3.14 10.26 7.20
N LEU A 224 -4.20 9.94 6.46
CA LEU A 224 -5.04 8.76 6.69
C LEU A 224 -4.24 7.46 6.51
N GLU A 225 -3.39 7.38 5.48
CA GLU A 225 -2.50 6.22 5.30
C GLU A 225 -1.52 6.06 6.48
N VAL A 226 -0.92 7.15 6.98
CA VAL A 226 -0.02 7.11 8.13
C VAL A 226 -0.74 6.62 9.37
N LEU A 227 -1.94 7.14 9.67
CA LEU A 227 -2.75 6.71 10.82
C LEU A 227 -3.08 5.21 10.73
N TYR A 228 -3.45 4.74 9.54
CA TYR A 228 -3.69 3.32 9.29
C TYR A 228 -2.44 2.47 9.53
N LEU A 229 -1.27 2.89 9.04
CA LEU A 229 -0.01 2.16 9.22
C LEU A 229 0.38 2.06 10.69
N ILE A 230 0.23 3.14 11.46
CA ILE A 230 0.49 3.14 12.91
C ILE A 230 -0.47 2.19 13.62
N ALA A 231 -1.78 2.31 13.35
CA ALA A 231 -2.78 1.44 13.96
C ALA A 231 -2.50 -0.04 13.66
N ASN A 232 -2.09 -0.37 12.41
CA ASN A 232 -1.76 -1.73 12.02
C ASN A 232 -0.49 -2.26 12.73
N VAL A 233 0.55 -1.44 12.88
CA VAL A 233 1.77 -1.82 13.62
C VAL A 233 1.45 -2.09 15.08
N LEU A 234 0.71 -1.22 15.73
CA LEU A 234 0.27 -1.38 17.12
C LEU A 234 -0.61 -2.62 17.30
N PHE A 235 -1.53 -2.87 16.38
CA PHE A 235 -2.31 -4.11 16.36
C PHE A 235 -1.42 -5.37 16.28
N ARG A 236 -0.41 -5.36 15.37
CA ARG A 236 0.55 -6.47 15.22
C ARG A 236 1.37 -6.70 16.49
N ASN A 237 1.67 -5.65 17.23
CA ASN A 237 2.36 -5.69 18.51
C ASN A 237 1.42 -5.99 19.69
N LYS A 238 0.17 -6.38 19.44
CA LYS A 238 -0.86 -6.71 20.44
C LYS A 238 -1.23 -5.52 21.36
N LYS A 239 -0.94 -4.28 20.93
CA LYS A 239 -1.31 -3.02 21.61
C LYS A 239 -2.66 -2.52 21.11
N PHE A 240 -3.71 -3.29 21.40
CA PHE A 240 -5.05 -3.09 20.83
C PHE A 240 -5.68 -1.75 21.22
N LYS A 241 -5.48 -1.29 22.45
CA LYS A 241 -6.04 0.00 22.93
C LYS A 241 -5.44 1.18 22.19
N GLU A 242 -4.13 1.16 22.00
CA GLU A 242 -3.38 2.18 21.26
C GLU A 242 -3.73 2.14 19.77
N SER A 243 -3.84 0.96 19.19
CA SER A 243 -4.32 0.78 17.81
C SER A 243 -5.70 1.40 17.62
N GLU A 244 -6.63 1.13 18.54
CA GLU A 244 -7.99 1.70 18.51
C GLU A 244 -7.99 3.22 18.65
N HIS A 245 -7.06 3.81 19.41
CA HIS A 245 -6.91 5.26 19.50
C HIS A 245 -6.59 5.87 18.12
N TYR A 246 -5.64 5.31 17.38
CA TYR A 246 -5.30 5.79 16.04
C TYR A 246 -6.40 5.53 15.01
N LEU A 247 -7.16 4.44 15.15
CA LEU A 247 -8.34 4.20 14.33
C LEU A 247 -9.43 5.24 14.57
N LYS A 248 -9.70 5.64 15.81
CA LYS A 248 -10.64 6.73 16.11
C LYS A 248 -10.20 8.06 15.51
N LEU A 249 -8.91 8.37 15.58
CA LEU A 249 -8.33 9.55 14.95
C LEU A 249 -8.48 9.47 13.42
N MET A 250 -8.21 8.32 12.83
CA MET A 250 -8.42 8.07 11.40
C MET A 250 -9.88 8.30 10.99
N LEU A 251 -10.84 7.76 11.74
CA LEU A 251 -12.27 7.94 11.46
C LEU A 251 -12.69 9.42 11.55
N PHE A 252 -12.15 10.16 12.53
CA PHE A 252 -12.36 11.60 12.63
C PHE A 252 -11.95 12.32 11.37
N TYR A 253 -10.72 12.07 10.87
CA TYR A 253 -10.21 12.69 9.66
C TYR A 253 -10.89 12.17 8.38
N MET A 254 -11.33 10.92 8.33
CA MET A 254 -12.12 10.39 7.21
C MET A 254 -13.45 11.14 7.02
N ASN A 255 -14.04 11.67 8.11
CA ASN A 255 -15.24 12.49 8.04
C ASN A 255 -14.99 13.97 7.74
N ALA A 256 -13.72 14.41 7.70
CA ALA A 256 -13.36 15.77 7.31
C ALA A 256 -13.56 16.01 5.82
N GLU A 257 -13.41 17.27 5.37
CA GLU A 257 -13.48 17.69 3.96
C GLU A 257 -14.69 17.11 3.19
N LYS A 258 -15.87 17.10 3.80
CA LYS A 258 -17.11 16.54 3.20
C LYS A 258 -16.99 15.04 2.85
N LYS A 259 -16.18 14.29 3.61
CA LYS A 259 -15.95 12.85 3.43
C LYS A 259 -15.23 12.51 2.10
N LYS A 260 -14.39 13.39 1.60
CA LYS A 260 -13.71 13.24 0.30
C LYS A 260 -13.01 11.89 0.14
N TYR A 261 -12.32 11.41 1.18
CA TYR A 261 -11.55 10.16 1.17
C TYR A 261 -12.22 9.01 1.92
N TYR A 262 -13.47 9.19 2.39
CA TYR A 262 -14.15 8.19 3.20
C TYR A 262 -14.26 6.83 2.50
N ASN A 263 -14.70 6.82 1.24
CA ASN A 263 -14.89 5.58 0.47
C ASN A 263 -13.58 4.85 0.17
N ASP A 264 -12.46 5.57 0.08
CA ASP A 264 -11.15 4.99 -0.22
C ASP A 264 -10.57 4.24 0.99
N PHE A 265 -10.93 4.67 2.19
CA PHE A 265 -10.35 4.17 3.44
C PHE A 265 -11.28 3.30 4.28
N ILE A 266 -12.60 3.39 4.10
CA ILE A 266 -13.56 2.72 5.01
C ILE A 266 -13.34 1.20 5.06
N GLN A 267 -12.99 0.54 3.97
CA GLN A 267 -12.74 -0.89 3.94
C GLN A 267 -11.50 -1.28 4.76
N LYS A 268 -10.40 -0.50 4.65
CA LYS A 268 -9.18 -0.71 5.45
C LYS A 268 -9.45 -0.46 6.93
N TYR A 269 -10.21 0.60 7.23
CA TYR A 269 -10.60 0.96 8.58
C TYR A 269 -11.46 -0.14 9.22
N ASP A 270 -12.55 -0.56 8.57
CA ASP A 270 -13.47 -1.55 9.10
C ASP A 270 -12.79 -2.90 9.34
N LEU A 271 -11.90 -3.33 8.43
CA LEU A 271 -11.14 -4.56 8.62
C LEU A 271 -10.26 -4.51 9.87
N LEU A 272 -9.46 -3.46 10.03
CA LEU A 272 -8.55 -3.35 11.18
C LEU A 272 -9.31 -3.10 12.49
N HIS A 273 -10.41 -2.35 12.45
CA HIS A 273 -11.29 -2.14 13.58
C HIS A 273 -11.96 -3.45 14.03
N ALA A 274 -12.49 -4.23 13.09
CA ALA A 274 -13.05 -5.56 13.38
C ALA A 274 -12.03 -6.51 13.99
N LEU A 275 -10.78 -6.48 13.48
CA LEU A 275 -9.69 -7.25 14.08
C LEU A 275 -9.42 -6.82 15.54
N ASN A 276 -9.35 -5.51 15.82
CA ASN A 276 -9.22 -5.01 17.20
C ASN A 276 -10.39 -5.44 18.09
N LEU A 277 -11.62 -5.34 17.61
CA LEU A 277 -12.82 -5.78 18.32
C LEU A 277 -12.74 -7.28 18.68
N ASN A 278 -12.37 -8.11 17.71
CA ASN A 278 -12.26 -9.55 17.89
C ASN A 278 -11.24 -9.91 18.98
N TYR A 279 -10.05 -9.28 18.96
CA TYR A 279 -8.99 -9.53 19.96
C TYR A 279 -9.22 -8.83 21.31
N THR A 280 -10.25 -8.02 21.45
CA THR A 280 -10.68 -7.37 22.71
C THR A 280 -11.99 -7.94 23.26
N ASN A 281 -12.30 -9.20 22.96
CA ASN A 281 -13.50 -9.95 23.40
C ASN A 281 -14.84 -9.38 22.92
N LYS A 282 -14.86 -8.74 21.75
CA LYS A 282 -16.05 -8.20 21.10
C LYS A 282 -16.34 -8.87 19.77
N GLN A 283 -16.30 -10.22 19.76
CA GLN A 283 -16.41 -11.03 18.53
C GLN A 283 -17.72 -10.78 17.79
N VAL A 284 -18.84 -10.63 18.50
CA VAL A 284 -20.14 -10.40 17.88
C VAL A 284 -20.17 -9.07 17.12
N GLU A 285 -19.60 -8.01 17.71
CA GLU A 285 -19.49 -6.70 17.06
C GLU A 285 -18.58 -6.79 15.81
N ALA A 286 -17.45 -7.51 15.93
CA ALA A 286 -16.52 -7.71 14.83
C ALA A 286 -17.16 -8.46 13.64
N ILE A 287 -17.94 -9.50 13.92
CA ILE A 287 -18.69 -10.27 12.91
C ILE A 287 -19.71 -9.37 12.22
N SER A 288 -20.55 -8.67 13.01
CA SER A 288 -21.60 -7.79 12.49
C SER A 288 -21.04 -6.67 11.60
N LEU A 289 -19.80 -6.20 11.87
CA LEU A 289 -19.14 -5.18 11.08
C LEU A 289 -18.67 -5.72 9.70
N LEU A 290 -18.21 -6.96 9.63
CA LEU A 290 -17.63 -7.52 8.40
C LEU A 290 -18.63 -8.33 7.54
N GLU A 291 -19.71 -8.88 8.11
CA GLU A 291 -20.71 -9.66 7.35
C GLU A 291 -21.23 -8.94 6.09
N PRO A 292 -21.50 -7.61 6.10
CA PRO A 292 -22.00 -6.91 4.93
C PRO A 292 -21.03 -6.85 3.75
N TYR A 293 -19.73 -7.11 3.98
CA TYR A 293 -18.71 -7.06 2.95
C TYR A 293 -18.62 -8.34 2.09
N ILE A 294 -19.14 -9.47 2.57
CA ILE A 294 -19.07 -10.77 1.86
C ILE A 294 -19.81 -10.74 0.52
N ASP A 295 -20.93 -10.02 0.45
CA ASP A 295 -21.78 -9.97 -0.76
C ASP A 295 -21.69 -8.62 -1.49
N LYS A 296 -20.79 -7.72 -1.07
CA LYS A 296 -20.66 -6.38 -1.62
C LYS A 296 -19.91 -6.37 -2.94
N LYS A 297 -20.58 -6.00 -4.02
CA LYS A 297 -20.04 -6.04 -5.40
C LYS A 297 -18.87 -5.07 -5.70
N ASN A 298 -18.67 -4.03 -4.88
CA ASN A 298 -17.68 -2.97 -5.13
C ASN A 298 -16.42 -3.11 -4.25
N THR A 299 -16.03 -4.32 -3.89
CA THR A 299 -14.78 -4.61 -3.18
C THR A 299 -13.73 -5.17 -4.14
N THR A 300 -12.46 -4.83 -3.91
CA THR A 300 -11.37 -5.48 -4.63
C THR A 300 -11.28 -6.96 -4.23
N ILE A 301 -10.77 -7.80 -5.13
CA ILE A 301 -10.58 -9.25 -4.85
C ILE A 301 -9.77 -9.44 -3.56
N VAL A 302 -8.71 -8.68 -3.36
CA VAL A 302 -7.84 -8.78 -2.17
C VAL A 302 -8.62 -8.43 -0.89
N ALA A 303 -9.35 -7.32 -0.89
CA ALA A 303 -10.16 -6.92 0.28
C ALA A 303 -11.26 -7.96 0.58
N GLN A 304 -11.90 -8.51 -0.44
CA GLN A 304 -12.91 -9.55 -0.26
C GLN A 304 -12.32 -10.83 0.35
N LEU A 305 -11.11 -11.22 -0.07
CA LEU A 305 -10.38 -12.34 0.50
C LEU A 305 -10.02 -12.09 1.96
N ASP A 306 -9.55 -10.87 2.29
CA ASP A 306 -9.20 -10.50 3.68
C ASP A 306 -10.42 -10.47 4.60
N PHE A 307 -11.56 -9.93 4.15
CA PHE A 307 -12.82 -9.97 4.91
C PHE A 307 -13.28 -11.41 5.14
N SER A 308 -13.25 -12.24 4.09
CA SER A 308 -13.67 -13.64 4.17
C SER A 308 -12.80 -14.43 5.15
N LEU A 309 -11.48 -14.28 5.06
CA LEU A 309 -10.54 -14.97 5.95
C LEU A 309 -10.74 -14.52 7.41
N SER A 310 -10.91 -13.22 7.64
CA SER A 310 -11.15 -12.69 8.99
C SER A 310 -12.45 -13.21 9.58
N LEU A 311 -13.53 -13.23 8.80
CA LEU A 311 -14.81 -13.79 9.25
C LEU A 311 -14.75 -15.28 9.54
N ILE A 312 -14.01 -16.08 8.76
CA ILE A 312 -13.79 -17.50 9.05
C ILE A 312 -13.16 -17.64 10.44
N VAL A 313 -12.11 -16.83 10.73
CA VAL A 313 -11.44 -16.85 12.04
C VAL A 313 -12.39 -16.42 13.15
N PHE A 314 -13.18 -15.36 12.96
CA PHE A 314 -14.12 -14.84 13.96
C PHE A 314 -15.23 -15.86 14.25
N TYR A 315 -15.84 -16.46 13.21
CA TYR A 315 -16.84 -17.51 13.40
C TYR A 315 -16.25 -18.76 14.08
N TYR A 316 -15.03 -19.15 13.70
CA TYR A 316 -14.33 -20.25 14.33
C TYR A 316 -14.14 -20.00 15.84
N GLN A 317 -13.62 -18.82 16.20
CA GLN A 317 -13.41 -18.43 17.60
C GLN A 317 -14.73 -18.30 18.37
N ASN A 318 -15.82 -17.89 17.69
CA ASN A 318 -17.16 -17.80 18.26
C ASN A 318 -17.93 -19.14 18.23
N GLN A 319 -17.26 -20.27 17.97
CA GLN A 319 -17.84 -21.62 17.88
C GLN A 319 -18.99 -21.76 16.86
N SER A 320 -19.05 -20.87 15.85
CA SER A 320 -20.02 -20.89 14.76
C SER A 320 -19.44 -21.63 13.56
N LEU A 321 -19.06 -22.90 13.74
CA LEU A 321 -18.28 -23.69 12.76
C LEU A 321 -18.98 -23.84 11.41
N GLU A 322 -20.31 -24.01 11.40
CA GLU A 322 -21.09 -24.11 10.15
C GLU A 322 -21.03 -22.83 9.32
N LYS A 323 -21.07 -21.63 9.96
CA LYS A 323 -20.93 -20.37 9.26
C LYS A 323 -19.51 -20.20 8.69
N ALA A 324 -18.48 -20.60 9.46
CA ALA A 324 -17.10 -20.62 8.96
C ALA A 324 -16.96 -21.54 7.74
N GLN A 325 -17.51 -22.77 7.82
CA GLN A 325 -17.47 -23.73 6.71
C GLN A 325 -18.19 -23.22 5.46
N LYS A 326 -19.30 -22.50 5.61
CA LYS A 326 -20.02 -21.89 4.48
C LYS A 326 -19.16 -20.87 3.73
N ILE A 327 -18.29 -20.12 4.43
CA ILE A 327 -17.36 -19.19 3.75
C ILE A 327 -16.19 -19.97 3.14
N VAL A 328 -15.62 -20.95 3.84
CA VAL A 328 -14.53 -21.79 3.32
C VAL A 328 -14.96 -22.48 2.01
N SER A 329 -16.20 -22.94 1.91
CA SER A 329 -16.69 -23.60 0.69
C SER A 329 -16.72 -22.68 -0.54
N LYS A 330 -16.67 -21.37 -0.37
CA LYS A 330 -16.53 -20.39 -1.45
C LYS A 330 -15.08 -20.28 -1.98
N PHE A 331 -14.10 -20.87 -1.30
CA PHE A 331 -12.69 -20.88 -1.72
C PHE A 331 -12.40 -22.05 -2.67
N TYR A 332 -12.80 -21.92 -3.93
CA TYR A 332 -12.72 -22.96 -4.95
C TYR A 332 -11.49 -22.86 -5.87
N HIS A 333 -10.68 -21.81 -5.74
CA HIS A 333 -9.46 -21.65 -6.53
C HIS A 333 -8.28 -22.45 -5.95
N THR A 334 -7.27 -22.66 -6.79
CA THR A 334 -6.02 -23.31 -6.36
C THR A 334 -5.17 -22.40 -5.47
N ASP A 335 -4.31 -22.98 -4.64
CA ASP A 335 -3.36 -22.21 -3.82
C ASP A 335 -2.47 -21.30 -4.67
N LYS A 336 -2.10 -21.71 -5.90
CA LYS A 336 -1.34 -20.88 -6.85
C LYS A 336 -2.07 -19.57 -7.16
N TRP A 337 -3.38 -19.64 -7.40
CA TRP A 337 -4.20 -18.46 -7.66
C TRP A 337 -4.26 -17.53 -6.43
N TYR A 338 -4.43 -18.09 -5.21
CA TYR A 338 -4.43 -17.29 -3.99
C TYR A 338 -3.08 -16.63 -3.71
N ILE A 339 -1.98 -17.34 -3.96
CA ILE A 339 -0.62 -16.78 -3.85
C ILE A 339 -0.45 -15.59 -4.80
N GLU A 340 -0.95 -15.70 -6.03
CA GLU A 340 -0.89 -14.61 -7.02
C GLU A 340 -1.72 -13.40 -6.59
N LYS A 341 -2.93 -13.60 -6.06
CA LYS A 341 -3.86 -12.51 -5.71
C LYS A 341 -3.63 -11.90 -4.33
N ALA A 342 -3.36 -12.71 -3.32
CA ALA A 342 -3.26 -12.28 -1.91
C ALA A 342 -1.89 -12.55 -1.26
N GLY A 343 -1.01 -13.27 -1.94
CA GLY A 343 0.32 -13.61 -1.46
C GLY A 343 0.40 -14.92 -0.66
N ILE A 344 1.64 -15.42 -0.53
CA ILE A 344 1.91 -16.72 0.12
C ILE A 344 1.49 -16.72 1.60
N VAL A 345 1.70 -15.62 2.33
CA VAL A 345 1.35 -15.53 3.76
C VAL A 345 -0.15 -15.66 3.98
N TRP A 346 -0.95 -15.02 3.15
CA TRP A 346 -2.41 -15.13 3.18
C TRP A 346 -2.85 -16.59 2.92
N THR A 347 -2.27 -17.22 1.91
CA THR A 347 -2.59 -18.60 1.54
C THR A 347 -2.22 -19.58 2.65
N ILE A 348 -1.10 -19.38 3.33
CA ILE A 348 -0.70 -20.18 4.50
C ILE A 348 -1.74 -20.02 5.62
N LYS A 349 -2.17 -18.80 5.96
CA LYS A 349 -3.19 -18.55 6.98
C LYS A 349 -4.52 -19.21 6.64
N LYS A 350 -4.96 -19.10 5.38
CA LYS A 350 -6.17 -19.75 4.85
C LYS A 350 -6.10 -21.27 5.04
N ASN A 351 -4.99 -21.90 4.66
CA ASN A 351 -4.84 -23.35 4.80
C ASN A 351 -4.78 -23.79 6.27
N LEU A 352 -4.14 -23.02 7.16
CA LEU A 352 -4.08 -23.34 8.59
C LEU A 352 -5.46 -23.27 9.25
N ILE A 353 -6.24 -22.21 9.02
CA ILE A 353 -7.58 -22.11 9.61
C ILE A 353 -8.52 -23.17 9.05
N GLU A 354 -8.36 -23.54 7.78
CA GLU A 354 -9.13 -24.61 7.16
C GLU A 354 -8.83 -25.98 7.81
N ILE A 355 -7.57 -26.28 8.10
CA ILE A 355 -7.18 -27.51 8.83
C ILE A 355 -7.84 -27.54 10.21
N LEU A 356 -7.75 -26.43 10.98
CA LEU A 356 -8.37 -26.35 12.30
C LEU A 356 -9.89 -26.56 12.23
N LEU A 357 -10.54 -25.90 11.30
CA LEU A 357 -11.98 -26.02 11.11
C LEU A 357 -12.40 -27.47 10.78
N GLN A 358 -11.63 -28.17 9.94
CA GLN A 358 -11.93 -29.57 9.62
C GLN A 358 -11.68 -30.53 10.80
N ILE A 359 -10.71 -30.23 11.67
CA ILE A 359 -10.49 -30.99 12.93
C ILE A 359 -11.73 -30.88 13.79
N ASP A 360 -12.22 -29.65 14.06
CA ASP A 360 -13.33 -29.44 14.97
C ASP A 360 -14.69 -29.88 14.37
N LEU A 361 -14.79 -29.97 13.04
CA LEU A 361 -15.93 -30.59 12.34
C LEU A 361 -15.86 -32.12 12.25
N GLY A 362 -14.76 -32.75 12.72
CA GLY A 362 -14.59 -34.21 12.71
C GLY A 362 -14.32 -34.82 11.33
N ASN A 363 -13.89 -34.05 10.33
CA ASN A 363 -13.65 -34.49 8.96
C ASN A 363 -12.24 -35.07 8.80
N ILE A 364 -11.97 -36.23 9.40
CA ILE A 364 -10.64 -36.84 9.55
C ILE A 364 -9.89 -37.01 8.22
N ASP A 365 -10.54 -37.54 7.18
CA ASP A 365 -9.90 -37.75 5.87
C ASP A 365 -9.43 -36.44 5.22
N LEU A 366 -10.21 -35.38 5.38
CA LEU A 366 -9.84 -34.04 4.90
C LEU A 366 -8.65 -33.48 5.67
N VAL A 367 -8.60 -33.65 6.98
CA VAL A 367 -7.49 -33.18 7.84
C VAL A 367 -6.19 -33.82 7.40
N ASP A 368 -6.14 -35.16 7.25
CA ASP A 368 -4.94 -35.88 6.82
C ASP A 368 -4.45 -35.43 5.44
N SER A 369 -5.36 -35.29 4.50
CA SER A 369 -5.05 -34.85 3.14
C SER A 369 -4.47 -33.43 3.14
N ARG A 370 -5.09 -32.51 3.90
CA ARG A 370 -4.65 -31.11 3.97
C ARG A 370 -3.34 -30.93 4.73
N LEU A 371 -3.12 -31.65 5.81
CA LEU A 371 -1.84 -31.64 6.53
C LEU A 371 -0.69 -32.13 5.65
N LYS A 372 -0.88 -33.22 4.90
CA LYS A 372 0.11 -33.73 3.94
C LYS A 372 0.39 -32.70 2.83
N SER A 373 -0.66 -32.10 2.26
CA SER A 373 -0.53 -31.09 1.22
C SER A 373 0.18 -29.84 1.73
N PHE A 374 -0.19 -29.34 2.93
CA PHE A 374 0.44 -28.19 3.56
C PHE A 374 1.95 -28.39 3.77
N LYS A 375 2.34 -29.53 4.35
CA LYS A 375 3.76 -29.86 4.56
C LYS A 375 4.52 -29.91 3.25
N ARG A 376 3.99 -30.58 2.24
CA ARG A 376 4.64 -30.70 0.93
C ARG A 376 4.85 -29.33 0.27
N ASN A 377 3.87 -28.44 0.36
CA ASN A 377 3.87 -27.20 -0.40
C ASN A 377 4.55 -26.03 0.32
N TYR A 378 4.55 -26.01 1.67
CA TYR A 378 4.94 -24.84 2.45
C TYR A 378 6.06 -25.04 3.45
N PHE A 379 6.34 -26.30 3.89
CA PHE A 379 7.27 -26.53 4.99
C PHE A 379 8.71 -26.09 4.68
N SER A 380 9.22 -26.38 3.47
CA SER A 380 10.56 -25.95 3.08
C SER A 380 10.65 -24.41 3.01
N ASN A 381 9.64 -23.75 2.46
CA ASN A 381 9.60 -22.30 2.39
C ASN A 381 9.56 -21.67 3.79
N LEU A 382 8.74 -22.18 4.70
CA LEU A 382 8.66 -21.69 6.08
C LEU A 382 10.00 -21.86 6.83
N THR A 383 10.70 -22.96 6.61
CA THR A 383 12.04 -23.21 7.17
C THR A 383 13.05 -22.23 6.59
N GLU A 384 13.01 -22.00 5.28
CA GLU A 384 13.89 -21.07 4.58
C GLU A 384 13.78 -19.62 5.06
N ILE A 385 12.56 -19.18 5.40
CA ILE A 385 12.31 -17.82 5.89
C ILE A 385 12.30 -17.73 7.42
N ASN A 386 12.79 -18.76 8.11
CA ASN A 386 12.90 -18.85 9.57
C ASN A 386 11.56 -18.59 10.31
N GLN A 387 10.44 -19.12 9.77
CA GLN A 387 9.12 -19.02 10.40
C GLN A 387 8.88 -20.14 11.42
N GLU A 388 9.75 -20.26 12.41
CA GLU A 388 9.71 -21.30 13.43
C GLU A 388 8.38 -21.32 14.21
N LYS A 389 7.78 -20.17 14.45
CA LYS A 389 6.48 -20.07 15.13
C LYS A 389 5.37 -20.75 14.34
N VAL A 390 5.30 -20.56 13.02
CA VAL A 390 4.30 -21.21 12.15
C VAL A 390 4.54 -22.71 12.09
N ILE A 391 5.80 -23.14 12.00
CA ILE A 391 6.19 -24.55 12.01
C ILE A 391 5.81 -25.20 13.35
N THR A 392 6.09 -24.53 14.46
CA THR A 392 5.74 -25.01 15.81
C THR A 392 4.22 -25.09 15.97
N TYR A 393 3.50 -24.08 15.51
CA TYR A 393 2.03 -24.10 15.50
C TYR A 393 1.47 -25.29 14.73
N LEU A 394 1.96 -25.56 13.52
CA LEU A 394 1.54 -26.73 12.74
C LEU A 394 1.80 -28.05 13.48
N LYS A 395 2.97 -28.19 14.11
CA LYS A 395 3.29 -29.38 14.94
C LYS A 395 2.33 -29.53 16.12
N LEU A 396 1.96 -28.43 16.78
CA LEU A 396 0.98 -28.46 17.88
C LEU A 396 -0.42 -28.84 17.38
N VAL A 397 -0.83 -28.33 16.21
CA VAL A 397 -2.10 -28.73 15.58
C VAL A 397 -2.13 -30.23 15.27
N GLU A 398 -1.03 -30.82 14.77
CA GLU A 398 -0.93 -32.26 14.53
C GLU A 398 -0.98 -33.08 15.81
N ILE A 399 -0.31 -32.61 16.87
CA ILE A 399 -0.33 -33.28 18.18
C ILE A 399 -1.76 -33.24 18.73
N TYR A 400 -2.41 -32.10 18.69
CA TYR A 400 -3.79 -31.93 19.12
C TYR A 400 -4.74 -32.85 18.33
N TYR A 401 -4.60 -32.90 17.01
CA TYR A 401 -5.41 -33.76 16.14
C TYR A 401 -5.28 -35.23 16.48
N LYS A 402 -4.05 -35.71 16.74
CA LYS A 402 -3.79 -37.13 17.06
C LYS A 402 -4.19 -37.52 18.47
N ASN A 403 -4.08 -36.60 19.41
CA ASN A 403 -4.40 -36.83 20.82
C ASN A 403 -4.88 -35.51 21.48
N PRO A 404 -6.18 -35.22 21.43
CA PRO A 404 -6.72 -33.96 21.98
C PRO A 404 -6.44 -33.77 23.49
N GLU A 405 -6.31 -34.85 24.27
CA GLU A 405 -6.06 -34.75 25.71
C GLU A 405 -4.71 -34.14 26.03
N VAL A 406 -3.74 -34.21 25.10
CA VAL A 406 -2.41 -33.59 25.27
C VAL A 406 -2.52 -32.06 25.43
N ALA A 407 -3.55 -31.45 24.91
CA ALA A 407 -3.77 -29.97 25.02
C ALA A 407 -3.91 -29.52 26.50
N THR A 408 -4.26 -30.41 27.41
CA THR A 408 -4.37 -30.13 28.84
C THR A 408 -3.02 -30.12 29.55
N THR A 409 -1.97 -30.68 28.92
CA THR A 409 -0.65 -30.84 29.54
C THR A 409 0.11 -29.54 29.70
N ILE A 410 0.92 -29.41 30.75
CA ILE A 410 1.77 -28.23 30.99
C ILE A 410 2.77 -28.01 29.84
N ALA A 411 3.30 -29.10 29.27
CA ALA A 411 4.25 -29.04 28.14
C ALA A 411 3.61 -28.41 26.91
N PHE A 412 2.37 -28.81 26.55
CA PHE A 412 1.62 -28.23 25.43
C PHE A 412 1.32 -26.75 25.66
N LYS A 413 0.84 -26.38 26.86
CA LYS A 413 0.55 -24.99 27.23
C LYS A 413 1.81 -24.10 27.18
N LYS A 414 2.97 -24.60 27.63
CA LYS A 414 4.23 -23.86 27.48
C LYS A 414 4.62 -23.66 26.03
N SER A 415 4.42 -24.65 25.16
CA SER A 415 4.71 -24.55 23.72
C SER A 415 3.77 -23.56 23.00
N THR A 416 2.50 -23.43 23.43
CA THR A 416 1.58 -22.44 22.88
C THR A 416 1.94 -21.02 23.27
N ASN A 417 2.57 -20.79 24.44
CA ASN A 417 3.06 -19.48 24.86
C ASN A 417 4.27 -18.98 24.05
N PHE A 418 4.98 -19.88 23.36
CA PHE A 418 6.10 -19.54 22.47
C PHE A 418 5.62 -18.94 21.14
N ILE A 419 4.41 -19.23 20.71
CA ILE A 419 3.80 -18.77 19.45
C ILE A 419 3.21 -17.37 19.62
#